data_92310fc0622af1fad24f97690c29637c
#
_entry.id   92310fc0622af1fad24f97690c29637c
#
_cell.length_a   1.000
_cell.length_b   1.000
_cell.length_c   1.000
_cell.angle_alpha   90.00
_cell.angle_beta   90.00
_cell.angle_gamma   90.00
#
_symmetry.space_group_name_H-M   'P 1'
#
loop_
_entity.id
_entity.type
_entity.pdbx_description
1 polymer ?
#
loop_
_entity_poly.entity_id
_entity_poly.type
_entity_poly.pdbx_seq_one_letter_code
_entity_poly.pdbx_strand_id
1 'polypeptide(L)'
;MKDSIKIGIVAGEHSGDILGENLLKALKKIKNVEIYGVGGPKMEDQGLKSAFDFNNLNIMGLVDPILNYSKIMSYKNDLCNLFIKEKIDVFIGIDSPDFNMQIQKRLKKISKIKTVQLVTPSIWAWRKGRLKNIKKYTDLSASLFKFEHDFYKKHGL
;
A
#
# COMPACT_ATOMS: atom_id res chain seq x y z
N MET A 1 8.45 -5.67 -24.52
CA MET A 1 7.56 -5.55 -23.35
C MET A 1 8.16 -6.38 -22.23
N LYS A 2 8.18 -5.91 -20.98
CA LYS A 2 8.60 -6.74 -19.83
C LYS A 2 7.66 -7.96 -19.72
N ASP A 3 8.19 -9.16 -19.59
CA ASP A 3 7.41 -10.41 -19.48
C ASP A 3 6.74 -10.54 -18.10
N SER A 4 7.27 -9.88 -17.07
CA SER A 4 6.71 -9.82 -15.72
C SER A 4 6.60 -8.38 -15.22
N ILE A 5 5.66 -8.14 -14.29
CA ILE A 5 5.55 -6.90 -13.52
C ILE A 5 5.94 -7.17 -12.08
N LYS A 6 6.78 -6.31 -11.51
CA LYS A 6 7.20 -6.38 -10.11
C LYS A 6 6.36 -5.46 -9.26
N ILE A 7 5.68 -6.00 -8.26
CA ILE A 7 4.75 -5.28 -7.40
C ILE A 7 5.29 -5.25 -5.99
N GLY A 8 5.39 -4.06 -5.41
CA GLY A 8 5.52 -3.86 -3.98
C GLY A 8 4.11 -3.74 -3.37
N ILE A 9 3.76 -4.52 -2.37
CA ILE A 9 2.43 -4.50 -1.79
C ILE A 9 2.50 -4.53 -0.27
N VAL A 10 1.63 -3.76 0.38
CA VAL A 10 1.54 -3.72 1.83
C VAL A 10 0.08 -3.70 2.27
N ALA A 11 -0.29 -4.71 3.06
CA ALA A 11 -1.54 -4.77 3.80
C ALA A 11 -1.23 -4.89 5.29
N GLY A 12 -1.84 -4.04 6.11
CA GLY A 12 -1.59 -3.99 7.56
C GLY A 12 -2.65 -4.69 8.41
N GLU A 13 -3.73 -5.19 7.80
CA GLU A 13 -4.88 -5.77 8.49
C GLU A 13 -5.44 -6.98 7.74
N HIS A 14 -6.17 -7.85 8.44
CA HIS A 14 -6.77 -9.05 7.83
C HIS A 14 -7.74 -8.73 6.69
N SER A 15 -8.49 -7.65 6.78
CA SER A 15 -9.34 -7.15 5.68
C SER A 15 -8.53 -6.81 4.44
N GLY A 16 -7.38 -6.16 4.64
CA GLY A 16 -6.43 -5.84 3.58
C GLY A 16 -5.79 -7.08 2.94
N ASP A 17 -5.52 -8.13 3.73
CA ASP A 17 -5.00 -9.41 3.24
C ASP A 17 -5.99 -10.10 2.28
N ILE A 18 -7.29 -10.09 2.61
CA ILE A 18 -8.35 -10.63 1.73
C ILE A 18 -8.45 -9.82 0.43
N LEU A 19 -8.42 -8.50 0.51
CA LEU A 19 -8.45 -7.64 -0.66
C LEU A 19 -7.20 -7.84 -1.54
N GLY A 20 -6.04 -7.96 -0.91
CA GLY A 20 -4.77 -8.23 -1.58
C GLY A 20 -4.76 -9.58 -2.30
N GLU A 21 -5.25 -10.63 -1.67
CA GLU A 21 -5.41 -11.94 -2.30
C GLU A 21 -6.24 -11.84 -3.60
N ASN A 22 -7.40 -11.20 -3.53
CA ASN A 22 -8.29 -11.06 -4.68
C ASN A 22 -7.65 -10.24 -5.81
N LEU A 23 -6.97 -9.15 -5.46
CA LEU A 23 -6.23 -8.33 -6.41
C LEU A 23 -5.12 -9.14 -7.09
N LEU A 24 -4.31 -9.88 -6.33
CA LEU A 24 -3.21 -10.67 -6.85
C LEU A 24 -3.72 -11.82 -7.75
N LYS A 25 -4.80 -12.49 -7.38
CA LYS A 25 -5.47 -13.48 -8.24
C LYS A 25 -5.91 -12.88 -9.58
N ALA A 26 -6.47 -11.69 -9.56
CA ALA A 26 -6.91 -11.00 -10.77
C ALA A 26 -5.72 -10.59 -11.66
N LEU A 27 -4.67 -10.03 -11.08
CA LEU A 27 -3.48 -9.60 -11.81
C LEU A 27 -2.74 -10.77 -12.46
N LYS A 28 -2.63 -11.90 -11.78
CA LYS A 28 -1.99 -13.11 -12.31
C LYS A 28 -2.70 -13.71 -13.54
N LYS A 29 -4.00 -13.44 -13.71
CA LYS A 29 -4.73 -13.85 -14.95
C LYS A 29 -4.31 -13.04 -16.18
N ILE A 30 -3.74 -11.86 -15.96
CA ILE A 30 -3.44 -10.90 -17.03
C ILE A 30 -1.94 -10.89 -17.35
N LYS A 31 -1.09 -11.05 -16.32
CA LYS A 31 0.35 -10.87 -16.42
C LYS A 31 1.09 -11.76 -15.42
N ASN A 32 2.33 -12.13 -15.75
CA ASN A 32 3.24 -12.67 -14.74
C ASN A 32 3.56 -11.60 -13.70
N VAL A 33 3.42 -11.94 -12.42
CA VAL A 33 3.59 -11.00 -11.29
C VAL A 33 4.63 -11.53 -10.31
N GLU A 34 5.63 -10.71 -10.02
CA GLU A 34 6.55 -10.92 -8.90
C GLU A 34 6.14 -9.98 -7.76
N ILE A 35 6.00 -10.53 -6.54
CA ILE A 35 5.32 -9.84 -5.44
C ILE A 35 6.28 -9.71 -4.26
N TYR A 36 6.48 -8.49 -3.78
CA TYR A 36 7.36 -8.14 -2.66
C TYR A 36 6.59 -7.27 -1.66
N GLY A 37 6.81 -7.45 -0.36
CA GLY A 37 6.20 -6.55 0.62
C GLY A 37 5.76 -7.22 1.90
N VAL A 38 4.59 -6.86 2.40
CA VAL A 38 4.00 -7.43 3.62
C VAL A 38 2.51 -7.66 3.44
N GLY A 39 2.07 -8.84 3.81
CA GLY A 39 0.67 -9.24 3.82
C GLY A 39 0.50 -10.48 4.67
N GLY A 40 -0.74 -10.88 4.88
CA GLY A 40 -1.07 -12.06 5.64
C GLY A 40 -1.05 -13.36 4.82
N PRO A 41 -1.49 -14.48 5.44
CA PRO A 41 -1.42 -15.81 4.83
C PRO A 41 -2.08 -15.91 3.46
N LYS A 42 -3.17 -15.19 3.24
CA LYS A 42 -3.90 -15.24 1.95
C LYS A 42 -3.10 -14.65 0.80
N MET A 43 -2.36 -13.58 1.05
CA MET A 43 -1.45 -13.00 0.07
C MET A 43 -0.19 -13.86 -0.10
N GLU A 44 0.30 -14.50 0.97
CA GLU A 44 1.41 -15.45 0.92
C GLU A 44 1.06 -16.67 0.05
N ASP A 45 -0.17 -17.18 0.13
CA ASP A 45 -0.71 -18.22 -0.77
C ASP A 45 -0.70 -17.76 -2.25
N GLN A 46 -0.70 -16.46 -2.48
CA GLN A 46 -0.52 -15.88 -3.82
C GLN A 46 0.96 -15.57 -4.14
N GLY A 47 1.90 -16.16 -3.42
CA GLY A 47 3.33 -16.07 -3.70
C GLY A 47 4.00 -14.77 -3.22
N LEU A 48 3.35 -14.03 -2.34
CA LEU A 48 4.01 -12.95 -1.60
C LEU A 48 5.04 -13.57 -0.65
N LYS A 49 6.28 -13.11 -0.73
CA LYS A 49 7.29 -13.35 0.31
C LYS A 49 7.27 -12.15 1.25
N SER A 50 6.62 -12.33 2.41
CA SER A 50 6.50 -11.26 3.38
C SER A 50 7.87 -10.88 3.95
N ALA A 51 8.18 -9.59 3.95
CA ALA A 51 9.48 -9.08 4.40
C ALA A 51 9.67 -9.22 5.93
N PHE A 52 8.57 -9.26 6.66
CA PHE A 52 8.50 -9.51 8.10
C PHE A 52 7.09 -10.00 8.47
N ASP A 53 6.93 -10.44 9.72
CA ASP A 53 5.65 -10.96 10.21
C ASP A 53 4.54 -9.89 10.10
N PHE A 54 3.51 -10.21 9.35
CA PHE A 54 2.30 -9.41 9.15
C PHE A 54 1.65 -8.94 10.48
N ASN A 55 1.69 -9.78 11.51
CA ASN A 55 1.14 -9.45 12.82
C ASN A 55 1.81 -8.21 13.45
N ASN A 56 3.05 -7.93 13.09
CA ASN A 56 3.75 -6.74 13.58
C ASN A 56 3.07 -5.43 13.12
N LEU A 57 2.53 -5.38 11.90
CA LEU A 57 1.78 -4.21 11.43
C LEU A 57 0.38 -4.15 12.05
N ASN A 58 -0.29 -5.29 12.16
CA ASN A 58 -1.63 -5.39 12.73
C ASN A 58 -1.66 -4.92 14.20
N ILE A 59 -0.72 -5.40 15.02
CA ILE A 59 -0.59 -4.99 16.43
C ILE A 59 -0.28 -3.50 16.55
N MET A 60 0.57 -2.95 15.67
CA MET A 60 0.94 -1.53 15.71
C MET A 60 -0.20 -0.59 15.33
N GLY A 61 -1.17 -1.05 14.54
CA GLY A 61 -2.39 -0.29 14.24
C GLY A 61 -3.32 -0.16 15.45
N LEU A 62 -3.23 -1.09 16.41
CA LEU A 62 -4.07 -1.17 17.61
C LEU A 62 -3.40 -0.58 18.86
N VAL A 63 -2.07 -0.56 18.92
CA VAL A 63 -1.30 -0.04 20.07
C VAL A 63 -0.82 1.38 19.77
N ASP A 64 -0.65 2.18 20.82
CA ASP A 64 -0.25 3.59 20.73
C ASP A 64 0.87 3.85 19.71
N PRO A 65 0.58 4.56 18.60
CA PRO A 65 1.56 4.85 17.55
C PRO A 65 2.79 5.61 18.03
N ILE A 66 2.69 6.32 19.15
CA ILE A 66 3.79 7.12 19.72
C ILE A 66 4.85 6.20 20.32
N LEU A 67 4.43 5.17 21.06
CA LEU A 67 5.35 4.21 21.68
C LEU A 67 6.07 3.33 20.65
N ASN A 68 5.48 3.11 19.48
CA ASN A 68 6.03 2.26 18.42
C ASN A 68 6.62 3.04 17.23
N TYR A 69 6.75 4.37 17.35
CA TYR A 69 7.15 5.22 16.22
C TYR A 69 8.48 4.82 15.58
N SER A 70 9.50 4.54 16.38
CA SER A 70 10.82 4.13 15.88
C SER A 70 10.75 2.81 15.10
N LYS A 71 9.96 1.85 15.59
CA LYS A 71 9.77 0.54 14.95
C LYS A 71 8.98 0.67 13.65
N ILE A 72 7.93 1.49 13.63
CA ILE A 72 7.15 1.82 12.43
C ILE A 72 8.08 2.46 11.36
N MET A 73 8.96 3.37 11.77
CA MET A 73 9.91 4.01 10.87
C MET A 73 10.96 3.02 10.33
N SER A 74 11.42 2.06 11.14
CA SER A 74 12.32 0.99 10.67
C SER A 74 11.64 0.16 9.60
N TYR A 75 10.45 -0.38 9.85
CA TYR A 75 9.71 -1.18 8.86
C TYR A 75 9.44 -0.43 7.56
N LYS A 76 9.07 0.85 7.64
CA LYS A 76 8.94 1.70 6.45
C LYS A 76 10.24 1.78 5.66
N ASN A 77 11.37 1.98 6.35
CA ASN A 77 12.68 2.09 5.69
C ASN A 77 13.09 0.78 5.05
N ASP A 78 12.90 -0.34 5.74
CA ASP A 78 13.23 -1.68 5.26
C ASP A 78 12.42 -2.03 4.01
N LEU A 79 11.11 -1.73 4.01
CA LEU A 79 10.25 -1.90 2.85
C LEU A 79 10.67 -1.01 1.67
N CYS A 80 10.95 0.26 1.92
CA CYS A 80 11.41 1.13 0.83
C CYS A 80 12.74 0.66 0.24
N ASN A 81 13.67 0.20 1.07
CA ASN A 81 14.94 -0.35 0.61
C ASN A 81 14.75 -1.65 -0.20
N LEU A 82 13.88 -2.55 0.27
CA LEU A 82 13.46 -3.75 -0.47
C LEU A 82 12.91 -3.38 -1.86
N PHE A 83 11.96 -2.45 -1.91
CA PHE A 83 11.31 -2.04 -3.15
C PHE A 83 12.28 -1.42 -4.16
N ILE A 84 13.24 -0.63 -3.71
CA ILE A 84 14.30 -0.08 -4.57
C ILE A 84 15.25 -1.18 -5.04
N LYS A 85 15.69 -2.07 -4.14
CA LYS A 85 16.59 -3.20 -4.46
C LYS A 85 15.98 -4.11 -5.51
N GLU A 86 14.71 -4.48 -5.34
CA GLU A 86 13.98 -5.36 -6.25
C GLU A 86 13.50 -4.67 -7.54
N LYS A 87 13.65 -3.33 -7.60
CA LYS A 87 13.24 -2.50 -8.75
C LYS A 87 11.77 -2.71 -9.11
N ILE A 88 10.89 -2.61 -8.13
CA ILE A 88 9.45 -2.76 -8.37
C ILE A 88 8.95 -1.70 -9.36
N ASP A 89 7.94 -2.06 -10.15
CA ASP A 89 7.31 -1.16 -11.12
C ASP A 89 6.21 -0.30 -10.47
N VAL A 90 5.50 -0.90 -9.49
CA VAL A 90 4.39 -0.26 -8.80
C VAL A 90 4.36 -0.66 -7.33
N PHE A 91 4.04 0.30 -6.46
CA PHE A 91 3.72 0.09 -5.06
C PHE A 91 2.20 0.17 -4.86
N ILE A 92 1.63 -0.81 -4.16
CA ILE A 92 0.20 -0.86 -3.82
C ILE A 92 0.07 -0.92 -2.30
N GLY A 93 -0.43 0.16 -1.71
CA GLY A 93 -0.85 0.17 -0.31
C GLY A 93 -2.31 -0.23 -0.19
N ILE A 94 -2.62 -1.22 0.62
CA ILE A 94 -3.99 -1.66 0.89
C ILE A 94 -4.35 -1.26 2.30
N ASP A 95 -5.44 -0.49 2.45
CA ASP A 95 -5.85 0.06 3.74
C ASP A 95 -4.71 0.78 4.48
N SER A 96 -4.72 0.85 5.80
CA SER A 96 -3.65 1.44 6.64
C SER A 96 -3.05 2.73 6.04
N PRO A 97 -3.87 3.75 5.72
CA PRO A 97 -3.46 4.87 4.87
C PRO A 97 -2.33 5.70 5.49
N ASP A 98 -2.22 5.76 6.80
CA ASP A 98 -1.18 6.52 7.47
C ASP A 98 0.21 5.90 7.28
N PHE A 99 0.31 4.58 7.34
CA PHE A 99 1.56 3.86 7.09
C PHE A 99 1.92 3.87 5.61
N ASN A 100 0.97 3.50 4.76
CA ASN A 100 1.17 3.42 3.31
C ASN A 100 1.52 4.77 2.69
N MET A 101 0.93 5.87 3.16
CA MET A 101 1.26 7.23 2.72
C MET A 101 2.71 7.61 3.00
N GLN A 102 3.29 7.14 4.11
CA GLN A 102 4.70 7.41 4.42
C GLN A 102 5.64 6.67 3.45
N ILE A 103 5.29 5.44 3.05
CA ILE A 103 6.01 4.68 2.02
C ILE A 103 5.90 5.40 0.68
N GLN A 104 4.68 5.76 0.24
CA GLN A 104 4.43 6.48 -1.01
C GLN A 104 5.23 7.78 -1.08
N LYS A 105 5.19 8.58 -0.01
CA LYS A 105 5.95 9.83 0.09
C LYS A 105 7.47 9.61 -0.05
N ARG A 106 8.01 8.55 0.54
CA ARG A 106 9.44 8.23 0.42
C ARG A 106 9.77 7.77 -0.99
N LEU A 107 9.01 6.82 -1.55
CA LEU A 107 9.23 6.30 -2.90
C LEU A 107 9.16 7.41 -3.96
N LYS A 108 8.20 8.32 -3.87
CA LYS A 108 8.08 9.48 -4.79
C LYS A 108 9.26 10.45 -4.70
N LYS A 109 9.97 10.51 -3.58
CA LYS A 109 11.16 11.37 -3.43
C LYS A 109 12.42 10.75 -4.02
N ILE A 110 12.54 9.41 -3.99
CA ILE A 110 13.80 8.71 -4.31
C ILE A 110 13.72 7.85 -5.57
N SER A 111 12.54 7.76 -6.19
CA SER A 111 12.31 6.90 -7.36
C SER A 111 11.18 7.42 -8.26
N LYS A 112 10.98 6.74 -9.40
CA LYS A 112 9.86 6.95 -10.32
C LYS A 112 8.78 5.85 -10.19
N ILE A 113 8.82 5.04 -9.12
CA ILE A 113 7.86 3.98 -8.86
C ILE A 113 6.45 4.58 -8.80
N LYS A 114 5.51 3.94 -9.50
CA LYS A 114 4.10 4.29 -9.43
C LYS A 114 3.52 3.87 -8.09
N THR A 115 2.59 4.65 -7.57
CA THR A 115 2.00 4.44 -6.25
C THR A 115 0.49 4.37 -6.34
N VAL A 116 -0.07 3.33 -5.75
CA VAL A 116 -1.51 3.04 -5.72
C VAL A 116 -1.96 2.92 -4.27
N GLN A 117 -3.11 3.50 -3.94
CA GLN A 117 -3.80 3.28 -2.68
C GLN A 117 -5.12 2.58 -2.96
N LEU A 118 -5.25 1.34 -2.54
CA LEU A 118 -6.49 0.59 -2.51
C LEU A 118 -7.12 0.75 -1.12
N VAL A 119 -8.39 1.05 -1.07
CA VAL A 119 -9.10 1.58 0.09
C VAL A 119 -8.60 2.97 0.45
N THR A 120 -9.30 3.97 -0.05
CA THR A 120 -8.96 5.37 0.18
C THR A 120 -9.24 5.78 1.62
N PRO A 121 -8.42 6.68 2.22
CA PRO A 121 -8.74 7.22 3.55
C PRO A 121 -10.08 7.95 3.55
N SER A 122 -10.85 7.81 4.62
CA SER A 122 -12.14 8.48 4.80
C SER A 122 -11.98 9.99 5.10
N ILE A 123 -11.35 10.72 4.18
CA ILE A 123 -11.08 12.16 4.33
C ILE A 123 -12.32 13.05 4.17
N TRP A 124 -13.39 12.52 3.61
CA TRP A 124 -14.67 13.21 3.44
C TRP A 124 -15.34 13.54 4.79
N ALA A 125 -15.11 12.70 5.82
CA ALA A 125 -15.67 12.90 7.14
C ALA A 125 -14.83 13.87 8.00
N TRP A 126 -13.50 13.82 7.85
CA TRP A 126 -12.57 14.57 8.70
C TRP A 126 -11.13 14.50 8.11
N ARG A 127 -10.29 15.47 8.30
CA ARG A 127 -8.90 15.52 7.80
C ARG A 127 -8.75 15.88 6.31
N LYS A 128 -9.50 16.87 5.83
CA LYS A 128 -9.37 17.43 4.47
C LYS A 128 -7.92 17.83 4.09
N GLY A 129 -7.07 18.15 5.06
CA GLY A 129 -5.65 18.45 4.81
C GLY A 129 -4.84 17.28 4.21
N ARG A 130 -5.30 16.03 4.37
CA ARG A 130 -4.66 14.85 3.74
C ARG A 130 -4.78 14.84 2.22
N LEU A 131 -5.81 15.48 1.66
CA LEU A 131 -6.05 15.51 0.23
C LEU A 131 -4.82 16.01 -0.56
N LYS A 132 -4.14 17.03 -0.06
CA LYS A 132 -2.91 17.57 -0.67
C LYS A 132 -1.80 16.51 -0.76
N ASN A 133 -1.64 15.71 0.28
CA ASN A 133 -0.63 14.64 0.30
C ASN A 133 -1.01 13.48 -0.64
N ILE A 134 -2.28 13.09 -0.67
CA ILE A 134 -2.78 12.04 -1.58
C ILE A 134 -2.51 12.48 -3.02
N LYS A 135 -2.94 13.69 -3.41
CA LYS A 135 -2.66 14.25 -4.75
C LYS A 135 -1.18 14.25 -5.12
N LYS A 136 -0.31 14.50 -4.16
CA LYS A 136 1.13 14.66 -4.42
C LYS A 136 1.86 13.32 -4.50
N TYR A 137 1.41 12.32 -3.75
CA TYR A 137 2.19 11.10 -3.53
C TYR A 137 1.50 9.81 -3.98
N THR A 138 0.24 9.88 -4.44
CA THR A 138 -0.52 8.72 -4.93
C THR A 138 -0.89 8.96 -6.40
N ASP A 139 -0.47 8.05 -7.29
CA ASP A 139 -0.82 8.15 -8.73
C ASP A 139 -2.24 7.65 -9.01
N LEU A 140 -2.70 6.65 -8.25
CA LEU A 140 -4.05 6.08 -8.38
C LEU A 140 -4.64 5.78 -7.01
N SER A 141 -5.84 6.28 -6.78
CA SER A 141 -6.65 5.97 -5.59
C SER A 141 -7.87 5.15 -5.98
N ALA A 142 -8.03 3.98 -5.38
CA ALA A 142 -9.19 3.11 -5.58
C ALA A 142 -10.03 3.06 -4.31
N SER A 143 -11.25 3.59 -4.39
CA SER A 143 -12.23 3.60 -3.30
C SER A 143 -13.14 2.38 -3.36
N LEU A 144 -13.64 1.95 -2.20
CA LEU A 144 -14.59 0.85 -2.11
C LEU A 144 -16.02 1.29 -2.41
N PHE A 145 -16.38 2.55 -2.10
CA PHE A 145 -17.73 3.06 -2.20
C PHE A 145 -17.85 4.15 -3.26
N LYS A 146 -19.01 4.16 -3.95
CA LYS A 146 -19.27 5.13 -5.01
C LYS A 146 -19.20 6.58 -4.53
N PHE A 147 -19.70 6.88 -3.33
CA PHE A 147 -19.66 8.24 -2.78
C PHE A 147 -18.22 8.73 -2.49
N GLU A 148 -17.32 7.82 -2.10
CA GLU A 148 -15.89 8.13 -1.95
C GLU A 148 -15.26 8.42 -3.30
N HIS A 149 -15.54 7.59 -4.31
CA HIS A 149 -15.08 7.81 -5.67
C HIS A 149 -15.54 9.19 -6.19
N ASP A 150 -16.80 9.52 -6.02
CA ASP A 150 -17.38 10.80 -6.46
C ASP A 150 -16.70 11.98 -5.73
N PHE A 151 -16.41 11.82 -4.42
CA PHE A 151 -15.68 12.81 -3.66
C PHE A 151 -14.24 13.01 -4.19
N TYR A 152 -13.49 11.93 -4.38
CA TYR A 152 -12.11 12.00 -4.88
C TYR A 152 -12.07 12.58 -6.29
N LYS A 153 -12.95 12.14 -7.17
CA LYS A 153 -13.09 12.67 -8.55
C LYS A 153 -13.37 14.17 -8.56
N LYS A 154 -14.29 14.65 -7.70
CA LYS A 154 -14.59 16.10 -7.56
C LYS A 154 -13.35 16.92 -7.16
N HIS A 155 -12.39 16.29 -6.49
CA HIS A 155 -11.15 16.92 -6.06
C HIS A 155 -9.97 16.63 -6.99
N GLY A 156 -10.19 16.04 -8.16
CA GLY A 156 -9.16 15.80 -9.19
C GLY A 156 -8.20 14.63 -8.84
N LEU A 157 -8.76 13.57 -8.28
CA LEU A 157 -8.08 12.30 -7.98
C LEU A 157 -8.82 11.15 -8.63
#